data_41499822d8644dd075715faed375bfcb
#
_entry.id   41499822d8644dd075715faed375bfcb
#
_cell.length_a   1.000
_cell.length_b   1.000
_cell.length_c   1.000
_cell.angle_alpha   90.00
_cell.angle_beta   90.00
_cell.angle_gamma   90.00
#
_symmetry.space_group_name_H-M   'P 1'
#
loop_
_entity.id
_entity.type
_entity.pdbx_description
1 polymer ?
#
loop_
_entity_poly.entity_id
_entity_poly.type
_entity_poly.pdbx_seq_one_letter_code
_entity_poly.pdbx_strand_id
1 'polypeptide(L)'
;MFGGILTSRCCSMKESAMRSWFGRSRLFAWHLVALLVFALALAPRLAAQGGEPQYFAIRGATVVPVSGPRLENATVIVARGVIKAVAKDAPIPDEALVIDGKGLTIYPGLIDAFTDVGMMPAPAPSGGEGGAHAQPPLSRGPEDRPGTTPWRSAADEVNLADKRIETWRSAGFTTVVSSPKGGMFPGVAAVLDLDGERNGDLVVKPSTAIPVSLQPAGGFTSFPGSLMGAIAYVRQVWLDVDWSTKAGAIYQKNPRGVARPRYDRANAALAEALEDHALVLIPANNTTQIRRAFDLADRWHVHSVLYGGQMSYEVASEIAARKLPVLIDLKWPEAEKDADPDDAPSLRALRFRDRAPSSPAALAKAGAKFAFYSGAITAPKDMLKAVKKSIDAGLAPDAALRALTLSPAEIFDVADRLGSIEAGKIANLIITDGDLFDEKTKIKLVFVDGRRFEIREPEKPKDPPKGDLTGKWKFSYTTPEGPEESIVDLSMASDGTLSGTLSSPRGNANIISGYLSADKFSFTINIPIEGSPTDVIFTGTFDGTTMKGSISVQGLDIDFTATKPGRSGAADHVATQQGDAR
;
A
#
# COMPACT_ATOMS: atom_id res chain seq x y z
N MET A 1 72.11 25.91 -35.10
CA MET A 1 72.38 26.98 -36.10
C MET A 1 71.50 28.17 -35.71
N PHE A 2 72.26 29.28 -35.44
CA PHE A 2 71.88 30.67 -35.45
C PHE A 2 70.61 31.08 -34.69
N GLY A 3 70.72 31.94 -33.70
CA GLY A 3 71.59 33.12 -33.47
C GLY A 3 70.70 34.34 -33.52
N GLY A 4 70.51 35.04 -32.49
CA GLY A 4 71.11 36.26 -32.05
C GLY A 4 70.05 37.39 -31.99
N ILE A 5 70.08 38.10 -31.03
CA ILE A 5 70.69 39.35 -30.55
C ILE A 5 69.61 40.34 -30.11
N LEU A 6 69.57 40.68 -28.80
CA LEU A 6 69.85 41.97 -28.13
C LEU A 6 69.15 43.21 -28.72
N THR A 7 68.45 44.05 -27.99
CA THR A 7 68.93 45.05 -27.01
C THR A 7 67.75 45.81 -26.38
N SER A 8 67.84 45.99 -25.07
CA SER A 8 67.65 47.19 -24.25
C SER A 8 66.58 48.23 -24.59
N ARG A 9 65.67 48.46 -23.69
CA ARG A 9 65.45 49.80 -23.09
C ARG A 9 64.84 49.65 -21.68
N CYS A 10 65.63 50.18 -20.81
CA CYS A 10 65.40 50.28 -19.36
C CYS A 10 64.67 51.59 -19.05
N CYS A 11 64.03 51.62 -17.92
CA CYS A 11 63.61 52.71 -17.06
C CYS A 11 62.34 53.52 -17.41
N SER A 12 61.50 53.53 -16.43
CA SER A 12 60.45 54.50 -16.12
C SER A 12 59.05 53.85 -16.06
N MET A 13 58.76 53.21 -14.92
CA MET A 13 57.42 53.14 -14.32
C MET A 13 57.46 52.37 -13.02
N LYS A 14 58.02 52.94 -11.99
CA LYS A 14 58.00 52.48 -10.64
C LYS A 14 57.53 53.58 -9.70
N GLU A 15 56.25 53.96 -9.71
CA GLU A 15 55.65 54.69 -8.59
C GLU A 15 54.10 54.66 -8.54
N SER A 16 53.40 54.18 -9.54
CA SER A 16 51.93 54.13 -9.49
C SER A 16 51.30 52.79 -9.10
N ALA A 17 52.07 51.73 -9.00
CA ALA A 17 51.57 50.39 -8.72
C ALA A 17 51.46 50.05 -7.20
N MET A 18 51.99 50.86 -6.31
CA MET A 18 52.06 50.53 -4.87
C MET A 18 50.87 51.09 -4.06
N ARG A 19 50.07 52.01 -4.62
CA ARG A 19 48.88 52.56 -3.95
C ARG A 19 47.57 51.79 -4.23
N SER A 20 47.49 51.00 -5.28
CA SER A 20 46.32 50.21 -5.62
C SER A 20 46.25 48.83 -4.94
N TRP A 21 47.36 48.33 -4.38
CA TRP A 21 47.44 47.01 -3.75
C TRP A 21 46.94 47.02 -2.29
N PHE A 22 47.09 48.13 -1.56
CA PHE A 22 46.61 48.25 -0.16
C PHE A 22 45.08 48.50 -0.05
N GLY A 23 44.39 48.94 -1.12
CA GLY A 23 42.95 49.09 -1.11
C GLY A 23 42.18 47.78 -1.37
N ARG A 24 42.77 46.88 -2.17
CA ARG A 24 42.13 45.58 -2.50
C ARG A 24 42.24 44.55 -1.43
N SER A 25 43.26 44.56 -0.60
CA SER A 25 43.45 43.62 0.50
C SER A 25 42.48 43.86 1.66
N ARG A 26 42.05 45.10 1.92
CA ARG A 26 41.04 45.39 2.96
C ARG A 26 39.63 44.97 2.56
N LEU A 27 39.24 45.12 1.30
CA LEU A 27 37.95 44.64 0.78
C LEU A 27 37.88 43.10 0.79
N PHE A 28 38.97 42.41 0.45
CA PHE A 28 39.02 40.95 0.49
C PHE A 28 38.93 40.41 1.91
N ALA A 29 39.55 41.09 2.90
CA ALA A 29 39.47 40.70 4.31
C ALA A 29 38.05 40.88 4.88
N TRP A 30 37.36 41.93 4.49
CA TRP A 30 35.96 42.14 4.91
C TRP A 30 34.98 41.15 4.29
N HIS A 31 35.19 40.69 3.05
CA HIS A 31 34.38 39.66 2.42
C HIS A 31 34.64 38.28 3.05
N LEU A 32 35.88 37.97 3.44
CA LEU A 32 36.21 36.74 4.16
C LEU A 32 35.60 36.69 5.56
N VAL A 33 35.63 37.81 6.28
CA VAL A 33 34.99 37.92 7.61
C VAL A 33 33.46 37.85 7.48
N ALA A 34 32.86 38.49 6.47
CA ALA A 34 31.43 38.40 6.19
C ALA A 34 31.00 36.97 5.81
N LEU A 35 31.80 36.24 5.02
CA LEU A 35 31.57 34.85 4.66
C LEU A 35 31.71 33.90 5.88
N LEU A 36 32.68 34.19 6.77
CA LEU A 36 32.87 33.41 8.00
C LEU A 36 31.72 33.64 9.02
N VAL A 37 31.25 34.89 9.14
CA VAL A 37 30.08 35.22 9.98
C VAL A 37 28.81 34.64 9.39
N PHE A 38 28.64 34.63 8.06
CA PHE A 38 27.51 33.99 7.39
C PHE A 38 27.57 32.46 7.55
N ALA A 39 28.75 31.83 7.45
CA ALA A 39 28.94 30.41 7.69
C ALA A 39 28.70 30.03 9.17
N LEU A 40 29.11 30.86 10.15
CA LEU A 40 28.79 30.65 11.56
C LEU A 40 27.29 30.88 11.89
N ALA A 41 26.62 31.76 11.17
CA ALA A 41 25.18 31.98 11.35
C ALA A 41 24.31 30.86 10.72
N LEU A 42 24.83 30.16 9.70
CA LEU A 42 24.18 28.99 9.09
C LEU A 42 24.46 27.67 9.86
N ALA A 43 25.56 27.58 10.59
CA ALA A 43 25.94 26.36 11.30
C ALA A 43 24.89 25.85 12.30
N PRO A 44 24.19 26.69 13.10
CA PRO A 44 23.15 26.20 13.99
C PRO A 44 21.84 25.83 13.27
N ARG A 45 21.62 26.31 12.05
CA ARG A 45 20.43 25.94 11.27
C ARG A 45 20.55 24.59 10.55
N LEU A 46 21.76 24.18 10.17
CA LEU A 46 22.00 22.83 9.63
C LEU A 46 21.99 21.75 10.74
N ALA A 47 22.30 22.10 11.98
CA ALA A 47 22.24 21.17 13.10
C ALA A 47 20.84 21.00 13.69
N ALA A 48 19.85 21.78 13.26
CA ALA A 48 18.47 21.74 13.75
C ALA A 48 17.48 21.00 12.81
N GLN A 49 17.96 20.38 11.74
CA GLN A 49 17.18 19.33 11.08
C GLN A 49 17.38 18.07 11.93
N GLY A 50 16.63 17.99 13.04
CA GLY A 50 16.52 16.79 13.85
C GLY A 50 15.95 15.68 12.97
N GLY A 51 16.82 14.79 12.50
CA GLY A 51 16.38 13.55 11.89
C GLY A 51 15.43 12.81 12.84
N GLU A 52 14.48 12.07 12.30
CA GLU A 52 13.59 11.24 13.13
C GLU A 52 14.42 10.41 14.12
N PRO A 53 13.94 10.24 15.37
CA PRO A 53 14.65 9.43 16.36
C PRO A 53 14.91 8.04 15.77
N GLN A 54 16.18 7.65 15.73
CA GLN A 54 16.56 6.32 15.22
C GLN A 54 16.48 5.23 16.29
N TYR A 55 16.20 5.62 17.54
CA TYR A 55 16.17 4.73 18.71
C TYR A 55 14.85 4.94 19.47
N PHE A 56 14.13 3.85 19.70
CA PHE A 56 12.90 3.83 20.48
C PHE A 56 12.98 2.74 21.55
N ALA A 57 12.42 3.03 22.72
CA ALA A 57 12.25 2.04 23.79
C ALA A 57 10.78 2.05 24.25
N ILE A 58 10.03 1.00 23.95
CA ILE A 58 8.66 0.82 24.41
C ILE A 58 8.70 0.03 25.70
N ARG A 59 8.45 0.69 26.84
CA ARG A 59 8.67 0.14 28.17
C ARG A 59 7.36 -0.28 28.83
N GLY A 60 7.38 -1.46 29.48
CA GLY A 60 6.29 -1.89 30.34
C GLY A 60 5.05 -2.40 29.61
N ALA A 61 5.18 -2.75 28.33
CA ALA A 61 4.11 -3.29 27.53
C ALA A 61 3.96 -4.82 27.69
N THR A 62 2.80 -5.31 27.28
CA THR A 62 2.64 -6.73 26.99
C THR A 62 3.13 -7.02 25.58
N VAL A 63 4.03 -7.98 25.39
CA VAL A 63 4.56 -8.34 24.07
C VAL A 63 4.08 -9.73 23.68
N VAL A 64 3.52 -9.85 22.47
CA VAL A 64 3.09 -11.12 21.86
C VAL A 64 4.04 -11.46 20.72
N PRO A 65 5.11 -12.26 20.95
CA PRO A 65 6.17 -12.45 19.94
C PRO A 65 5.72 -13.30 18.74
N VAL A 66 4.70 -14.13 18.89
CA VAL A 66 4.20 -15.16 17.95
C VAL A 66 5.14 -16.38 17.82
N SER A 67 6.44 -16.18 17.92
CA SER A 67 7.45 -17.27 17.92
C SER A 67 7.68 -17.90 19.30
N GLY A 68 7.13 -17.30 20.36
CA GLY A 68 7.31 -17.72 21.75
C GLY A 68 6.16 -17.28 22.65
N PRO A 69 6.28 -17.49 23.97
CA PRO A 69 5.23 -17.13 24.92
C PRO A 69 5.07 -15.61 25.04
N ARG A 70 3.89 -15.17 25.41
CA ARG A 70 3.56 -13.80 25.75
C ARG A 70 4.45 -13.30 26.92
N LEU A 71 4.95 -12.09 26.80
CA LEU A 71 5.79 -11.46 27.81
C LEU A 71 5.04 -10.27 28.43
N GLU A 72 4.81 -10.33 29.73
CA GLU A 72 4.18 -9.25 30.48
C GLU A 72 5.22 -8.26 30.99
N ASN A 73 4.87 -6.96 30.97
CA ASN A 73 5.73 -5.87 31.45
C ASN A 73 7.14 -5.88 30.84
N ALA A 74 7.19 -6.09 29.52
CA ALA A 74 8.43 -6.17 28.78
C ALA A 74 8.80 -4.82 28.12
N THR A 75 10.07 -4.68 27.77
CA THR A 75 10.59 -3.55 27.02
C THR A 75 11.07 -4.03 25.65
N VAL A 76 10.64 -3.35 24.61
CA VAL A 76 11.09 -3.56 23.22
C VAL A 76 11.99 -2.38 22.84
N ILE A 77 13.21 -2.67 22.43
CA ILE A 77 14.16 -1.67 21.95
C ILE A 77 14.30 -1.78 20.44
N VAL A 78 14.00 -0.69 19.76
CA VAL A 78 14.13 -0.53 18.30
C VAL A 78 15.29 0.43 18.06
N ALA A 79 16.19 0.07 17.15
CA ALA A 79 17.31 0.91 16.77
C ALA A 79 17.64 0.73 15.28
N ARG A 80 17.63 1.82 14.54
CA ARG A 80 17.97 1.84 13.10
C ARG A 80 17.21 0.80 12.29
N GLY A 81 15.91 0.79 12.41
CA GLY A 81 15.05 -0.10 11.63
C GLY A 81 14.89 -1.52 12.18
N VAL A 82 15.67 -1.93 13.19
CA VAL A 82 15.66 -3.32 13.70
C VAL A 82 15.35 -3.41 15.19
N ILE A 83 14.75 -4.53 15.59
CA ILE A 83 14.53 -4.89 16.99
C ILE A 83 15.88 -5.28 17.60
N LYS A 84 16.36 -4.57 18.62
CA LYS A 84 17.64 -4.86 19.28
C LYS A 84 17.48 -5.78 20.48
N ALA A 85 16.40 -5.60 21.24
CA ALA A 85 16.15 -6.40 22.43
C ALA A 85 14.66 -6.48 22.74
N VAL A 86 14.26 -7.60 23.31
CA VAL A 86 12.91 -7.83 23.86
C VAL A 86 13.09 -8.56 25.18
N ALA A 87 12.93 -7.86 26.30
CA ALA A 87 13.07 -8.44 27.63
C ALA A 87 12.34 -7.58 28.69
N LYS A 88 12.09 -8.14 29.88
CA LYS A 88 11.50 -7.38 31.00
C LYS A 88 12.39 -6.20 31.42
N ASP A 89 13.69 -6.42 31.50
CA ASP A 89 14.66 -5.44 31.99
C ASP A 89 15.74 -5.14 30.94
N ALA A 90 15.31 -4.92 29.66
CA ALA A 90 16.24 -4.55 28.62
C ALA A 90 16.86 -3.17 28.92
N PRO A 91 18.21 -3.02 28.86
CA PRO A 91 18.87 -1.74 29.08
C PRO A 91 18.46 -0.75 27.99
N ILE A 92 17.92 0.40 28.42
CA ILE A 92 17.45 1.44 27.50
C ILE A 92 18.63 2.35 27.18
N PRO A 93 18.99 2.53 25.89
CA PRO A 93 20.03 3.50 25.50
C PRO A 93 19.62 4.93 25.85
N ASP A 94 20.59 5.77 26.24
CA ASP A 94 20.32 7.16 26.64
C ASP A 94 19.73 8.01 25.50
N GLU A 95 20.05 7.68 24.25
CA GLU A 95 19.54 8.33 23.05
C GLU A 95 18.14 7.85 22.62
N ALA A 96 17.58 6.85 23.29
CA ALA A 96 16.29 6.28 22.90
C ALA A 96 15.12 7.16 23.35
N LEU A 97 14.19 7.43 22.43
CA LEU A 97 12.89 7.98 22.79
C LEU A 97 12.07 6.92 23.53
N VAL A 98 11.82 7.17 24.82
CA VAL A 98 11.06 6.25 25.66
C VAL A 98 9.55 6.46 25.45
N ILE A 99 8.87 5.38 25.11
CA ILE A 99 7.41 5.32 24.98
C ILE A 99 6.87 4.52 26.18
N ASP A 100 5.94 5.10 26.93
CA ASP A 100 5.25 4.36 28.00
C ASP A 100 4.27 3.36 27.39
N GLY A 101 4.57 2.09 27.54
CA GLY A 101 3.79 0.96 27.05
C GLY A 101 2.84 0.34 28.07
N LYS A 102 2.70 0.95 29.27
CA LYS A 102 1.85 0.42 30.32
C LYS A 102 0.38 0.33 29.85
N GLY A 103 -0.18 -0.86 29.95
CA GLY A 103 -1.56 -1.14 29.48
C GLY A 103 -1.67 -1.32 27.95
N LEU A 104 -0.56 -1.24 27.22
CA LEU A 104 -0.52 -1.48 25.78
C LEU A 104 -0.01 -2.90 25.48
N THR A 105 -0.45 -3.41 24.33
CA THR A 105 0.01 -4.70 23.79
C THR A 105 0.74 -4.48 22.47
N ILE A 106 1.89 -5.15 22.31
CA ILE A 106 2.73 -5.07 21.12
C ILE A 106 2.62 -6.39 20.37
N TYR A 107 2.25 -6.30 19.09
CA TYR A 107 2.21 -7.42 18.14
C TYR A 107 3.20 -7.19 17.00
N PRO A 108 3.65 -8.24 16.30
CA PRO A 108 4.32 -8.07 15.02
C PRO A 108 3.39 -7.37 14.02
N GLY A 109 3.97 -6.62 13.10
CA GLY A 109 3.21 -6.06 11.98
C GLY A 109 2.49 -7.12 11.17
N LEU A 110 1.24 -6.83 10.77
CA LEU A 110 0.44 -7.74 9.96
C LEU A 110 0.96 -7.79 8.53
N ILE A 111 0.82 -8.96 7.91
CA ILE A 111 1.21 -9.24 6.53
C ILE A 111 -0.03 -9.62 5.73
N ASP A 112 -0.34 -8.86 4.67
CA ASP A 112 -1.32 -9.27 3.67
C ASP A 112 -0.63 -10.20 2.66
N ALA A 113 -1.00 -11.48 2.66
CA ALA A 113 -0.25 -12.51 1.96
C ALA A 113 -0.43 -12.50 0.43
N PHE A 114 -1.38 -11.74 -0.12
CA PHE A 114 -1.54 -11.59 -1.58
C PHE A 114 -2.46 -10.41 -1.92
N THR A 115 -1.90 -9.38 -2.55
CA THR A 115 -2.63 -8.15 -2.88
C THR A 115 -2.03 -7.45 -4.11
N ASP A 116 -2.51 -6.26 -4.44
CA ASP A 116 -1.93 -5.32 -5.40
C ASP A 116 -1.67 -3.93 -4.79
N VAL A 117 -1.67 -3.85 -3.48
CA VAL A 117 -1.34 -2.59 -2.77
C VAL A 117 0.09 -2.20 -3.09
N GLY A 118 0.31 -0.92 -3.37
CA GLY A 118 1.60 -0.42 -3.83
C GLY A 118 1.84 -0.59 -5.34
N MET A 119 0.89 -1.18 -6.08
CA MET A 119 0.99 -1.26 -7.54
C MET A 119 0.22 -0.11 -8.19
N MET A 120 0.69 0.35 -9.33
CA MET A 120 -0.11 1.26 -10.14
C MET A 120 -1.43 0.58 -10.52
N PRO A 121 -2.58 1.27 -10.38
CA PRO A 121 -3.83 0.75 -10.90
C PRO A 121 -3.65 0.41 -12.38
N ALA A 122 -4.12 -0.78 -12.78
CA ALA A 122 -4.21 -1.07 -14.21
C ALA A 122 -5.01 0.06 -14.88
N PRO A 123 -4.54 0.60 -16.03
CA PRO A 123 -5.30 1.60 -16.75
C PRO A 123 -6.73 1.08 -16.92
N ALA A 124 -7.72 1.89 -16.50
CA ALA A 124 -9.11 1.56 -16.74
C ALA A 124 -9.23 1.23 -18.22
N PRO A 125 -9.92 0.15 -18.59
CA PRO A 125 -10.20 -0.10 -20.00
C PRO A 125 -10.80 1.18 -20.55
N SER A 126 -10.11 1.79 -21.51
CA SER A 126 -10.57 3.01 -22.16
C SER A 126 -11.93 2.70 -22.75
N GLY A 127 -12.99 3.03 -21.99
CA GLY A 127 -14.37 2.99 -22.44
C GLY A 127 -14.56 4.11 -23.45
N GLY A 128 -14.03 3.91 -24.63
CA GLY A 128 -14.55 4.60 -25.80
C GLY A 128 -15.96 4.06 -26.00
N GLU A 129 -16.93 4.95 -26.03
CA GLU A 129 -18.25 4.71 -26.60
C GLU A 129 -18.07 4.30 -28.07
N GLY A 130 -17.72 3.07 -28.30
CA GLY A 130 -17.37 2.56 -29.60
C GLY A 130 -17.16 1.06 -29.57
N GLY A 131 -18.23 0.35 -29.46
CA GLY A 131 -18.34 -0.96 -30.04
C GLY A 131 -17.66 -2.09 -29.26
N ALA A 132 -18.47 -3.08 -28.95
CA ALA A 132 -18.20 -4.44 -28.55
C ALA A 132 -17.22 -5.23 -29.46
N HIS A 133 -16.29 -4.56 -30.13
CA HIS A 133 -15.38 -5.13 -31.14
C HIS A 133 -13.95 -4.59 -31.05
N ALA A 134 -13.48 -4.15 -29.89
CA ALA A 134 -12.03 -4.04 -29.71
C ALA A 134 -11.47 -5.46 -29.77
N GLN A 135 -11.05 -5.89 -30.96
CA GLN A 135 -10.35 -7.15 -31.12
C GLN A 135 -9.13 -7.12 -30.20
N PRO A 136 -8.96 -8.13 -29.33
CA PRO A 136 -7.73 -8.23 -28.58
C PRO A 136 -6.57 -8.21 -29.59
N PRO A 137 -5.47 -7.50 -29.29
CA PRO A 137 -4.34 -7.42 -30.22
C PRO A 137 -3.95 -8.83 -30.64
N LEU A 138 -3.92 -9.07 -31.94
CA LEU A 138 -3.51 -10.34 -32.50
C LEU A 138 -2.11 -10.66 -31.98
N SER A 139 -1.97 -11.78 -31.29
CA SER A 139 -0.66 -12.28 -30.86
C SER A 139 0.23 -12.43 -32.10
N ARG A 140 1.37 -11.75 -32.11
CA ARG A 140 2.31 -11.74 -33.24
C ARG A 140 3.44 -12.74 -33.11
N GLY A 141 3.52 -13.44 -32.00
CA GLY A 141 4.58 -14.42 -31.73
C GLY A 141 4.47 -15.05 -30.35
N PRO A 142 5.38 -15.96 -29.99
CA PRO A 142 5.42 -16.59 -28.67
C PRO A 142 5.55 -15.57 -27.53
N GLU A 143 6.28 -14.49 -27.76
CA GLU A 143 6.48 -13.38 -26.82
C GLU A 143 5.23 -12.52 -26.60
N ASP A 144 4.26 -12.57 -27.53
CA ASP A 144 3.03 -11.80 -27.48
C ASP A 144 1.83 -12.61 -26.95
N ARG A 145 2.08 -13.63 -26.15
CA ARG A 145 1.03 -14.51 -25.62
C ARG A 145 0.01 -13.72 -24.81
N PRO A 146 -1.31 -13.81 -25.11
CA PRO A 146 -2.33 -13.05 -24.41
C PRO A 146 -2.30 -13.30 -22.91
N GLY A 147 -2.29 -12.21 -22.11
CA GLY A 147 -2.31 -12.30 -20.66
C GLY A 147 -1.12 -13.02 -20.03
N THR A 148 0.03 -13.06 -20.71
CA THR A 148 1.26 -13.69 -20.22
C THR A 148 2.38 -12.66 -20.22
N THR A 149 2.59 -12.03 -19.08
CA THR A 149 3.55 -10.94 -18.87
C THR A 149 4.46 -11.21 -17.66
N PRO A 150 5.08 -12.42 -17.55
CA PRO A 150 5.84 -12.78 -16.35
C PRO A 150 7.12 -11.96 -16.15
N TRP A 151 7.53 -11.18 -17.14
CA TRP A 151 8.65 -10.23 -17.04
C TRP A 151 8.30 -8.95 -16.26
N ARG A 152 7.01 -8.73 -15.90
CA ARG A 152 6.62 -7.66 -14.99
C ARG A 152 7.01 -8.06 -13.58
N SER A 153 7.59 -7.13 -12.84
CA SER A 153 7.99 -7.35 -11.45
C SER A 153 7.30 -6.35 -10.54
N ALA A 154 6.68 -6.83 -9.49
CA ALA A 154 6.11 -5.94 -8.48
C ALA A 154 7.17 -5.04 -7.84
N ALA A 155 8.41 -5.52 -7.70
CA ALA A 155 9.52 -4.74 -7.17
C ALA A 155 9.89 -3.53 -8.05
N ASP A 156 9.74 -3.67 -9.38
CA ASP A 156 10.05 -2.60 -10.33
C ASP A 156 8.86 -1.65 -10.55
N GLU A 157 7.63 -2.14 -10.34
CA GLU A 157 6.39 -1.39 -10.56
C GLU A 157 5.80 -0.78 -9.28
N VAL A 158 6.47 -0.90 -8.15
CA VAL A 158 6.01 -0.33 -6.88
C VAL A 158 5.87 1.19 -6.97
N ASN A 159 4.79 1.71 -6.39
CA ASN A 159 4.44 3.12 -6.41
C ASN A 159 4.10 3.63 -5.01
N LEU A 160 4.98 4.44 -4.44
CA LEU A 160 4.78 5.09 -3.14
C LEU A 160 3.57 6.03 -3.08
N ALA A 161 3.13 6.56 -4.23
CA ALA A 161 1.97 7.45 -4.29
C ALA A 161 0.63 6.69 -4.18
N ASP A 162 0.64 5.37 -4.05
CA ASP A 162 -0.57 4.62 -3.80
C ASP A 162 -1.11 4.90 -2.38
N LYS A 163 -2.21 5.64 -2.30
CA LYS A 163 -2.87 5.99 -1.03
C LYS A 163 -3.29 4.78 -0.18
N ARG A 164 -3.41 3.60 -0.78
CA ARG A 164 -3.70 2.37 -0.06
C ARG A 164 -2.59 1.99 0.91
N ILE A 165 -1.33 2.35 0.62
CA ILE A 165 -0.18 2.12 1.51
C ILE A 165 -0.48 2.69 2.91
N GLU A 166 -0.86 3.96 2.99
CA GLU A 166 -1.19 4.60 4.27
C GLU A 166 -2.41 3.96 4.94
N THR A 167 -3.45 3.64 4.15
CA THR A 167 -4.67 3.02 4.65
C THR A 167 -4.41 1.62 5.24
N TRP A 168 -3.59 0.79 4.57
CA TRP A 168 -3.16 -0.53 5.07
C TRP A 168 -2.30 -0.40 6.32
N ARG A 169 -1.31 0.50 6.30
CA ARG A 169 -0.45 0.77 7.46
C ARG A 169 -1.26 1.21 8.68
N SER A 170 -2.22 2.11 8.51
CA SER A 170 -3.09 2.58 9.59
C SER A 170 -3.97 1.48 10.20
N ALA A 171 -4.23 0.43 9.46
CA ALA A 171 -4.93 -0.76 9.95
C ALA A 171 -4.00 -1.84 10.53
N GLY A 172 -2.69 -1.56 10.66
CA GLY A 172 -1.69 -2.46 11.25
C GLY A 172 -0.98 -3.38 10.27
N PHE A 173 -1.27 -3.28 8.96
CA PHE A 173 -0.50 -4.02 7.96
C PHE A 173 0.78 -3.26 7.68
N THR A 174 1.91 -3.85 8.02
CA THR A 174 3.23 -3.26 7.79
C THR A 174 3.87 -3.78 6.51
N THR A 175 3.45 -4.95 6.07
CA THR A 175 4.03 -5.67 4.94
C THR A 175 2.93 -6.26 4.07
N VAL A 176 3.17 -6.30 2.77
CA VAL A 176 2.27 -6.92 1.79
C VAL A 176 3.05 -7.78 0.81
N VAL A 177 2.41 -8.83 0.29
CA VAL A 177 2.91 -9.57 -0.87
C VAL A 177 2.14 -9.08 -2.08
N SER A 178 2.74 -8.14 -2.81
CA SER A 178 2.10 -7.49 -3.94
C SER A 178 2.48 -8.13 -5.27
N SER A 179 1.52 -8.15 -6.18
CA SER A 179 1.69 -8.67 -7.52
C SER A 179 1.03 -7.77 -8.55
N PRO A 180 1.62 -7.62 -9.74
CA PRO A 180 0.91 -7.04 -10.87
C PRO A 180 -0.39 -7.79 -11.14
N LYS A 181 -1.42 -7.10 -11.60
CA LYS A 181 -2.73 -7.68 -11.97
C LYS A 181 -2.87 -7.82 -13.49
N GLY A 182 -3.77 -8.71 -13.86
CA GLY A 182 -4.22 -8.91 -15.24
C GLY A 182 -3.56 -10.10 -15.93
N GLY A 183 -4.36 -10.84 -16.67
CA GLY A 183 -3.91 -12.01 -17.43
C GLY A 183 -3.74 -13.28 -16.62
N MET A 184 -3.16 -14.29 -17.26
CA MET A 184 -2.97 -15.64 -16.69
C MET A 184 -1.64 -15.78 -15.97
N PHE A 185 -0.62 -15.03 -16.38
CA PHE A 185 0.68 -14.84 -15.74
C PHE A 185 0.93 -13.33 -15.65
N PRO A 186 0.43 -12.64 -14.62
CA PRO A 186 0.46 -11.18 -14.57
C PRO A 186 1.86 -10.61 -14.32
N GLY A 187 2.73 -11.39 -13.72
CA GLY A 187 4.08 -10.97 -13.34
C GLY A 187 4.59 -11.70 -12.12
N VAL A 188 5.72 -11.27 -11.59
CA VAL A 188 6.35 -11.80 -10.38
C VAL A 188 5.97 -10.91 -9.19
N ALA A 189 5.50 -11.54 -8.12
CA ALA A 189 5.17 -10.87 -6.87
C ALA A 189 6.43 -10.56 -6.04
N ALA A 190 6.35 -9.50 -5.24
CA ALA A 190 7.39 -9.08 -4.31
C ALA A 190 6.82 -8.94 -2.89
N VAL A 191 7.67 -9.09 -1.87
CA VAL A 191 7.36 -8.71 -0.50
C VAL A 191 7.77 -7.25 -0.32
N LEU A 192 6.80 -6.42 0.08
CA LEU A 192 6.97 -4.98 0.23
C LEU A 192 6.62 -4.57 1.66
N ASP A 193 7.46 -3.76 2.29
CA ASP A 193 7.11 -3.01 3.48
C ASP A 193 6.36 -1.72 3.10
N LEU A 194 5.44 -1.28 3.94
CA LEU A 194 4.53 -0.18 3.61
C LEU A 194 5.07 1.18 4.06
N ASP A 195 6.40 1.37 3.92
CA ASP A 195 7.07 2.65 4.16
C ASP A 195 8.39 2.75 3.42
N GLY A 196 8.83 3.99 3.11
CA GLY A 196 10.08 4.30 2.45
C GLY A 196 10.09 5.72 1.90
N GLU A 197 11.26 6.20 1.52
CA GLU A 197 11.43 7.51 0.86
C GLU A 197 11.44 7.38 -0.67
N ARG A 198 11.81 6.20 -1.16
CA ARG A 198 11.89 5.85 -2.59
C ARG A 198 11.20 4.52 -2.82
N ASN A 199 10.73 4.31 -4.03
CA ASN A 199 10.04 3.06 -4.41
C ASN A 199 10.84 1.80 -4.04
N GLY A 200 12.16 1.81 -4.25
CA GLY A 200 13.02 0.68 -3.94
C GLY A 200 13.18 0.37 -2.45
N ASP A 201 12.94 1.34 -1.57
CA ASP A 201 13.08 1.16 -0.13
C ASP A 201 11.99 0.24 0.44
N LEU A 202 10.84 0.13 -0.25
CA LEU A 202 9.75 -0.76 0.16
C LEU A 202 10.07 -2.24 -0.08
N VAL A 203 11.04 -2.55 -0.94
CA VAL A 203 11.26 -3.92 -1.42
C VAL A 203 12.05 -4.74 -0.41
N VAL A 204 11.38 -5.64 0.30
CA VAL A 204 12.03 -6.61 1.20
C VAL A 204 12.56 -7.82 0.44
N LYS A 205 11.76 -8.37 -0.50
CA LYS A 205 12.16 -9.50 -1.36
C LYS A 205 11.60 -9.29 -2.77
N PRO A 206 12.45 -9.09 -3.80
CA PRO A 206 11.99 -8.67 -5.12
C PRO A 206 11.30 -9.76 -5.94
N SER A 207 11.65 -11.03 -5.71
CA SER A 207 11.07 -12.18 -6.42
C SER A 207 10.62 -13.21 -5.40
N THR A 208 9.30 -13.43 -5.28
CA THR A 208 8.78 -14.32 -4.25
C THR A 208 7.73 -15.31 -4.76
N ALA A 209 6.88 -14.90 -5.70
CA ALA A 209 5.83 -15.77 -6.22
C ALA A 209 5.43 -15.43 -7.67
N ILE A 210 4.97 -16.42 -8.39
CA ILE A 210 4.38 -16.34 -9.73
C ILE A 210 2.88 -16.67 -9.59
N PRO A 211 1.98 -15.69 -9.58
CA PRO A 211 0.56 -15.95 -9.59
C PRO A 211 0.11 -16.53 -10.93
N VAL A 212 -0.71 -17.57 -10.88
CA VAL A 212 -1.35 -18.16 -12.05
C VAL A 212 -2.86 -17.93 -11.94
N SER A 213 -3.47 -17.39 -13.00
CA SER A 213 -4.91 -17.29 -13.12
C SER A 213 -5.43 -18.31 -14.12
N LEU A 214 -6.52 -18.99 -13.77
CA LEU A 214 -7.23 -19.88 -14.70
C LEU A 214 -8.47 -19.20 -15.31
N GLN A 215 -8.57 -17.87 -15.15
CA GLN A 215 -9.61 -17.09 -15.81
C GLN A 215 -9.12 -16.62 -17.19
N PRO A 216 -9.93 -16.73 -18.25
CA PRO A 216 -9.58 -16.24 -19.57
C PRO A 216 -9.28 -14.74 -19.57
N ALA A 217 -8.18 -14.35 -20.17
CA ALA A 217 -7.71 -12.96 -20.16
C ALA A 217 -8.61 -11.96 -20.91
N GLY A 218 -9.52 -12.41 -21.75
CA GLY A 218 -10.38 -11.55 -22.59
C GLY A 218 -11.84 -12.02 -22.67
N GLY A 219 -12.30 -12.79 -21.69
CA GLY A 219 -13.67 -13.33 -21.69
C GLY A 219 -13.88 -14.47 -22.71
N PHE A 220 -15.14 -14.82 -22.94
CA PHE A 220 -15.51 -16.00 -23.74
C PHE A 220 -15.19 -15.88 -25.25
N THR A 221 -14.93 -14.69 -25.75
CA THR A 221 -14.67 -14.44 -27.18
C THR A 221 -13.18 -14.43 -27.52
N SER A 222 -12.28 -14.48 -26.54
CA SER A 222 -10.84 -14.48 -26.75
C SER A 222 -10.19 -15.79 -26.31
N PHE A 223 -9.09 -16.16 -26.95
CA PHE A 223 -8.28 -17.31 -26.51
C PHE A 223 -7.59 -16.99 -25.16
N PRO A 224 -7.67 -17.90 -24.18
CA PRO A 224 -8.32 -19.21 -24.15
C PRO A 224 -9.77 -19.14 -23.59
N GLY A 225 -10.77 -18.80 -24.34
CA GLY A 225 -12.17 -18.52 -24.01
C GLY A 225 -12.91 -19.52 -23.10
N SER A 226 -12.26 -20.52 -22.53
CA SER A 226 -12.85 -21.49 -21.61
C SER A 226 -11.87 -21.92 -20.52
N LEU A 227 -12.38 -22.44 -19.41
CA LEU A 227 -11.54 -22.97 -18.33
C LEU A 227 -10.64 -24.12 -18.80
N MET A 228 -11.15 -25.01 -19.68
CA MET A 228 -10.34 -26.09 -20.26
C MET A 228 -9.22 -25.52 -21.12
N GLY A 229 -9.51 -24.51 -21.94
CA GLY A 229 -8.50 -23.81 -22.72
C GLY A 229 -7.47 -23.10 -21.83
N ALA A 230 -7.90 -22.45 -20.74
CA ALA A 230 -7.01 -21.82 -19.78
C ALA A 230 -6.03 -22.83 -19.13
N ILE A 231 -6.53 -23.99 -18.71
CA ILE A 231 -5.71 -25.05 -18.13
C ILE A 231 -4.72 -25.59 -19.17
N ALA A 232 -5.18 -25.83 -20.40
CA ALA A 232 -4.31 -26.31 -21.49
C ALA A 232 -3.21 -25.28 -21.82
N TYR A 233 -3.56 -24.00 -21.86
CA TYR A 233 -2.64 -22.91 -22.11
C TYR A 233 -1.56 -22.80 -21.01
N VAL A 234 -1.97 -22.77 -19.73
CA VAL A 234 -1.02 -22.72 -18.62
C VAL A 234 -0.06 -23.92 -18.65
N ARG A 235 -0.57 -25.13 -18.94
CA ARG A 235 0.28 -26.31 -19.13
C ARG A 235 1.26 -26.15 -20.26
N GLN A 236 0.82 -25.59 -21.40
CA GLN A 236 1.71 -25.36 -22.55
C GLN A 236 2.84 -24.38 -22.19
N VAL A 237 2.52 -23.29 -21.47
CA VAL A 237 3.55 -22.33 -21.01
C VAL A 237 4.61 -23.04 -20.16
N TRP A 238 4.21 -23.88 -19.20
CA TRP A 238 5.18 -24.63 -18.38
C TRP A 238 6.03 -25.61 -19.19
N LEU A 239 5.45 -26.30 -20.16
CA LEU A 239 6.19 -27.19 -21.05
C LEU A 239 7.20 -26.43 -21.93
N ASP A 240 6.81 -25.23 -22.38
CA ASP A 240 7.69 -24.37 -23.17
C ASP A 240 8.86 -23.82 -22.34
N VAL A 241 8.64 -23.46 -21.07
CA VAL A 241 9.70 -23.07 -20.13
C VAL A 241 10.68 -24.22 -19.91
N ASP A 242 10.20 -25.41 -19.59
CA ASP A 242 11.03 -26.58 -19.37
C ASP A 242 11.85 -26.94 -20.63
N TRP A 243 11.19 -26.92 -21.79
CA TRP A 243 11.86 -27.17 -23.06
C TRP A 243 12.93 -26.11 -23.37
N SER A 244 12.60 -24.82 -23.22
CA SER A 244 13.53 -23.72 -23.53
C SER A 244 14.77 -23.75 -22.63
N THR A 245 14.58 -24.05 -21.34
CA THR A 245 15.67 -24.20 -20.36
C THR A 245 16.58 -25.34 -20.73
N LYS A 246 16.03 -26.54 -21.05
CA LYS A 246 16.80 -27.70 -21.47
C LYS A 246 17.54 -27.48 -22.81
N ALA A 247 16.84 -26.90 -23.79
CA ALA A 247 17.44 -26.58 -25.09
C ALA A 247 18.57 -25.56 -24.96
N GLY A 248 18.38 -24.54 -24.12
CA GLY A 248 19.40 -23.54 -23.80
C GLY A 248 20.64 -24.15 -23.15
N ALA A 249 20.47 -25.03 -22.16
CA ALA A 249 21.58 -25.74 -21.51
C ALA A 249 22.39 -26.62 -22.47
N ILE A 250 21.71 -27.36 -23.39
CA ILE A 250 22.39 -28.17 -24.43
C ILE A 250 23.20 -27.27 -25.36
N TYR A 251 22.59 -26.17 -25.83
CA TYR A 251 23.26 -25.22 -26.72
C TYR A 251 24.48 -24.56 -26.05
N GLN A 252 24.37 -24.13 -24.81
CA GLN A 252 25.48 -23.54 -24.07
C GLN A 252 26.65 -24.51 -23.88
N LYS A 253 26.33 -25.78 -23.60
CA LYS A 253 27.36 -26.82 -23.43
C LYS A 253 28.14 -27.12 -24.71
N ASN A 254 27.48 -27.14 -25.85
CA ASN A 254 28.13 -27.37 -27.16
C ASN A 254 27.29 -26.73 -28.28
N PRO A 255 27.58 -25.50 -28.71
CA PRO A 255 26.83 -24.82 -29.76
C PRO A 255 27.13 -25.30 -31.18
N ARG A 256 28.18 -26.11 -31.37
CA ARG A 256 28.59 -26.57 -32.72
C ARG A 256 27.60 -27.60 -33.25
N GLY A 257 27.02 -27.32 -34.43
CA GLY A 257 26.06 -28.22 -35.08
C GLY A 257 24.66 -28.23 -34.49
N VAL A 258 24.38 -27.36 -33.53
CA VAL A 258 23.06 -27.19 -32.90
C VAL A 258 22.49 -25.83 -33.28
N ALA A 259 21.23 -25.80 -33.73
CA ALA A 259 20.54 -24.54 -33.99
C ALA A 259 20.38 -23.72 -32.68
N ARG A 260 20.62 -22.41 -32.74
CA ARG A 260 20.44 -21.54 -31.61
C ARG A 260 18.97 -21.55 -31.16
N PRO A 261 18.66 -21.87 -29.90
CA PRO A 261 17.29 -21.75 -29.37
C PRO A 261 16.72 -20.35 -29.57
N ARG A 262 15.46 -20.27 -29.93
CA ARG A 262 14.77 -18.99 -30.10
C ARG A 262 14.58 -18.35 -28.74
N TYR A 263 14.88 -17.05 -28.64
CA TYR A 263 14.60 -16.27 -27.42
C TYR A 263 13.09 -16.04 -27.29
N ASP A 264 12.55 -16.35 -26.13
CA ASP A 264 11.17 -16.05 -25.73
C ASP A 264 11.22 -15.34 -24.37
N ARG A 265 10.77 -14.09 -24.34
CA ARG A 265 10.82 -13.24 -23.15
C ARG A 265 10.01 -13.82 -21.98
N ALA A 266 8.85 -14.42 -22.25
CA ALA A 266 8.02 -15.01 -21.22
C ALA A 266 8.68 -16.24 -20.59
N ASN A 267 9.23 -17.14 -21.43
CA ASN A 267 9.92 -18.32 -20.94
C ASN A 267 11.18 -17.95 -20.16
N ALA A 268 11.94 -16.96 -20.61
CA ALA A 268 13.14 -16.50 -19.91
C ALA A 268 12.80 -15.95 -18.52
N ALA A 269 11.79 -15.08 -18.40
CA ALA A 269 11.38 -14.51 -17.13
C ALA A 269 10.81 -15.55 -16.15
N LEU A 270 10.02 -16.52 -16.64
CA LEU A 270 9.54 -17.63 -15.81
C LEU A 270 10.67 -18.55 -15.35
N ALA A 271 11.62 -18.87 -16.24
CA ALA A 271 12.79 -19.68 -15.87
C ALA A 271 13.63 -19.00 -14.79
N GLU A 272 13.92 -17.70 -14.94
CA GLU A 272 14.65 -16.89 -13.95
C GLU A 272 13.93 -16.86 -12.59
N ALA A 273 12.62 -16.60 -12.58
CA ALA A 273 11.86 -16.58 -11.33
C ALA A 273 11.85 -17.95 -10.63
N LEU A 274 11.83 -19.06 -11.39
CA LEU A 274 11.91 -20.40 -10.82
C LEU A 274 13.33 -20.74 -10.31
N GLU A 275 14.37 -20.25 -10.96
CA GLU A 275 15.75 -20.37 -10.48
C GLU A 275 15.94 -19.59 -9.16
N ASP A 276 15.26 -18.46 -8.99
CA ASP A 276 15.18 -17.68 -7.75
C ASP A 276 14.27 -18.30 -6.69
N HIS A 277 13.79 -19.53 -6.91
CA HIS A 277 12.89 -20.25 -5.99
C HIS A 277 11.54 -19.57 -5.75
N ALA A 278 11.03 -18.77 -6.70
CA ALA A 278 9.71 -18.19 -6.61
C ALA A 278 8.63 -19.28 -6.52
N LEU A 279 7.67 -19.06 -5.61
CA LEU A 279 6.52 -19.94 -5.42
C LEU A 279 5.55 -19.80 -6.60
N VAL A 280 4.84 -20.88 -6.95
CA VAL A 280 3.74 -20.79 -7.92
C VAL A 280 2.42 -20.75 -7.17
N LEU A 281 1.68 -19.62 -7.28
CA LEU A 281 0.37 -19.48 -6.67
C LEU A 281 -0.70 -20.05 -7.60
N ILE A 282 -1.41 -21.10 -7.17
CA ILE A 282 -2.42 -21.81 -7.96
C ILE A 282 -3.81 -21.53 -7.37
N PRO A 283 -4.81 -21.09 -8.20
CA PRO A 283 -6.14 -20.77 -7.71
C PRO A 283 -6.89 -22.03 -7.23
N ALA A 284 -7.52 -21.93 -6.06
CA ALA A 284 -8.11 -23.05 -5.34
C ALA A 284 -9.37 -22.63 -4.53
N ASN A 285 -10.35 -21.99 -5.20
CA ASN A 285 -11.53 -21.40 -4.56
C ASN A 285 -12.57 -22.44 -4.08
N ASN A 286 -12.61 -23.62 -4.69
CA ASN A 286 -13.53 -24.70 -4.33
C ASN A 286 -12.86 -26.06 -4.37
N THR A 287 -13.49 -27.09 -3.82
CA THR A 287 -12.95 -28.44 -3.70
C THR A 287 -12.44 -29.03 -5.01
N THR A 288 -13.17 -28.80 -6.12
CA THR A 288 -12.74 -29.26 -7.45
C THR A 288 -11.49 -28.55 -7.92
N GLN A 289 -11.39 -27.24 -7.68
CA GLN A 289 -10.21 -26.44 -8.03
C GLN A 289 -9.02 -26.81 -7.13
N ILE A 290 -9.25 -27.07 -5.85
CA ILE A 290 -8.20 -27.53 -4.91
C ILE A 290 -7.59 -28.84 -5.42
N ARG A 291 -8.42 -29.87 -5.75
CA ARG A 291 -7.92 -31.14 -6.30
C ARG A 291 -7.22 -30.97 -7.64
N ARG A 292 -7.73 -30.10 -8.50
CA ARG A 292 -7.04 -29.74 -9.76
C ARG A 292 -5.68 -29.09 -9.50
N ALA A 293 -5.61 -28.20 -8.51
CA ALA A 293 -4.34 -27.58 -8.14
C ALA A 293 -3.33 -28.61 -7.63
N PHE A 294 -3.78 -29.67 -6.94
CA PHE A 294 -2.90 -30.80 -6.58
C PHE A 294 -2.30 -31.45 -7.84
N ASP A 295 -3.16 -31.77 -8.82
CA ASP A 295 -2.69 -32.38 -10.08
C ASP A 295 -1.71 -31.49 -10.86
N LEU A 296 -1.93 -30.18 -10.81
CA LEU A 296 -1.03 -29.22 -11.46
C LEU A 296 0.31 -29.11 -10.71
N ALA A 297 0.29 -29.01 -9.39
CA ALA A 297 1.48 -28.96 -8.55
C ALA A 297 2.34 -30.22 -8.72
N ASP A 298 1.71 -31.40 -8.71
CA ASP A 298 2.39 -32.68 -8.90
C ASP A 298 3.04 -32.79 -10.30
N ARG A 299 2.40 -32.21 -11.35
CA ARG A 299 2.91 -32.28 -12.73
C ARG A 299 4.02 -31.28 -13.04
N TRP A 300 3.95 -30.11 -12.41
CA TRP A 300 4.93 -29.04 -12.70
C TRP A 300 6.21 -29.18 -11.87
N HIS A 301 6.18 -29.98 -10.80
CA HIS A 301 7.31 -30.16 -9.89
C HIS A 301 7.90 -28.85 -9.36
N VAL A 302 7.01 -27.87 -9.10
CA VAL A 302 7.37 -26.55 -8.59
C VAL A 302 6.87 -26.38 -7.16
N HIS A 303 7.49 -25.48 -6.41
CA HIS A 303 7.03 -25.11 -5.08
C HIS A 303 5.71 -24.33 -5.19
N SER A 304 4.61 -25.00 -4.87
CA SER A 304 3.26 -24.47 -5.08
C SER A 304 2.62 -24.03 -3.79
N VAL A 305 1.79 -22.98 -3.88
CA VAL A 305 0.93 -22.45 -2.83
C VAL A 305 -0.48 -22.31 -3.41
N LEU A 306 -1.48 -22.75 -2.67
CA LEU A 306 -2.88 -22.59 -3.07
C LEU A 306 -3.37 -21.22 -2.66
N TYR A 307 -4.18 -20.52 -3.48
CA TYR A 307 -4.83 -19.29 -3.08
C TYR A 307 -6.34 -19.33 -3.35
N GLY A 308 -7.11 -18.64 -2.50
CA GLY A 308 -8.57 -18.71 -2.43
C GLY A 308 -9.02 -19.47 -1.20
N GLY A 309 -8.87 -20.76 -1.17
CA GLY A 309 -8.95 -21.63 0.03
C GLY A 309 -10.24 -21.63 0.83
N GLN A 310 -11.33 -20.96 0.39
CA GLN A 310 -12.55 -20.79 1.17
C GLN A 310 -13.36 -22.10 1.39
N MET A 311 -13.13 -23.13 0.57
CA MET A 311 -13.73 -24.46 0.74
C MET A 311 -12.72 -25.50 1.25
N SER A 312 -11.62 -25.07 1.85
CA SER A 312 -10.60 -25.99 2.41
C SER A 312 -11.14 -26.85 3.54
N TYR A 313 -12.24 -26.46 4.19
CA TYR A 313 -12.88 -27.28 5.23
C TYR A 313 -13.31 -28.67 4.76
N GLU A 314 -13.54 -28.88 3.45
CA GLU A 314 -13.91 -30.17 2.89
C GLU A 314 -12.70 -31.11 2.68
N VAL A 315 -11.52 -30.56 2.47
CA VAL A 315 -10.32 -31.29 2.01
C VAL A 315 -9.05 -30.96 2.81
N ALA A 316 -9.21 -30.44 4.03
CA ALA A 316 -8.10 -29.99 4.85
C ALA A 316 -7.04 -31.08 5.09
N SER A 317 -7.45 -32.33 5.29
CA SER A 317 -6.54 -33.47 5.47
C SER A 317 -5.77 -33.82 4.19
N GLU A 318 -6.41 -33.66 3.01
CA GLU A 318 -5.73 -33.88 1.71
C GLU A 318 -4.66 -32.81 1.48
N ILE A 319 -4.95 -31.54 1.85
CA ILE A 319 -4.01 -30.42 1.77
C ILE A 319 -2.82 -30.66 2.71
N ALA A 320 -3.10 -31.01 3.97
CA ALA A 320 -2.07 -31.26 4.98
C ALA A 320 -1.14 -32.42 4.58
N ALA A 321 -1.70 -33.51 4.05
CA ALA A 321 -0.92 -34.66 3.59
C ALA A 321 0.07 -34.30 2.45
N ARG A 322 -0.28 -33.32 1.63
CA ARG A 322 0.58 -32.81 0.55
C ARG A 322 1.55 -31.71 1.01
N LYS A 323 1.41 -31.22 2.23
CA LYS A 323 2.18 -30.11 2.79
C LYS A 323 2.13 -28.83 1.93
N LEU A 324 1.03 -28.61 1.21
CA LEU A 324 0.82 -27.42 0.42
C LEU A 324 0.30 -26.28 1.30
N PRO A 325 0.97 -25.12 1.35
CA PRO A 325 0.44 -23.95 2.03
C PRO A 325 -0.79 -23.38 1.33
N VAL A 326 -1.67 -22.74 2.10
CA VAL A 326 -2.90 -22.14 1.58
C VAL A 326 -2.98 -20.66 1.94
N LEU A 327 -3.18 -19.79 0.97
CA LEU A 327 -3.61 -18.42 1.19
C LEU A 327 -5.13 -18.37 1.17
N ILE A 328 -5.73 -17.91 2.25
CA ILE A 328 -7.18 -17.90 2.42
C ILE A 328 -7.70 -16.51 2.14
N ASP A 329 -8.63 -16.41 1.18
CA ASP A 329 -9.35 -15.20 0.86
C ASP A 329 -10.31 -14.82 1.98
N LEU A 330 -10.10 -13.65 2.58
CA LEU A 330 -10.93 -13.12 3.66
C LEU A 330 -12.25 -12.51 3.19
N LYS A 331 -12.46 -12.36 1.88
CA LYS A 331 -13.75 -11.92 1.35
C LYS A 331 -14.75 -13.08 1.41
N TRP A 332 -15.31 -13.29 2.59
CA TRP A 332 -16.30 -14.37 2.82
C TRP A 332 -17.54 -14.17 1.95
N PRO A 333 -18.16 -15.28 1.51
CA PRO A 333 -19.37 -15.19 0.71
C PRO A 333 -20.53 -14.62 1.56
N GLU A 334 -21.18 -13.61 1.03
CA GLU A 334 -22.31 -12.91 1.66
C GLU A 334 -23.59 -13.08 0.81
N ALA A 335 -24.74 -12.79 1.40
CA ALA A 335 -25.98 -12.69 0.65
C ALA A 335 -25.92 -11.45 -0.26
N GLU A 336 -26.47 -11.53 -1.44
CA GLU A 336 -26.68 -10.36 -2.28
C GLU A 336 -27.63 -9.40 -1.57
N LYS A 337 -27.25 -8.12 -1.48
CA LYS A 337 -28.02 -7.11 -0.70
C LYS A 337 -29.40 -6.86 -1.30
N ASP A 338 -29.52 -6.96 -2.62
CA ASP A 338 -30.73 -6.69 -3.40
C ASP A 338 -31.30 -7.96 -4.04
N ALA A 339 -31.03 -9.15 -3.42
CA ALA A 339 -31.59 -10.40 -3.92
C ALA A 339 -33.13 -10.38 -3.84
N ASP A 340 -33.77 -10.87 -4.88
CA ASP A 340 -35.22 -11.03 -4.89
C ASP A 340 -35.65 -11.90 -3.70
N PRO A 341 -36.55 -11.44 -2.82
CA PRO A 341 -37.03 -12.23 -1.69
C PRO A 341 -37.63 -13.58 -2.09
N ASP A 342 -38.15 -13.67 -3.30
CA ASP A 342 -38.76 -14.90 -3.83
C ASP A 342 -37.74 -15.87 -4.47
N ASP A 343 -36.49 -15.41 -4.69
CA ASP A 343 -35.41 -16.25 -5.21
C ASP A 343 -34.61 -16.89 -4.07
N ALA A 344 -35.07 -18.06 -3.63
CA ALA A 344 -34.44 -18.80 -2.53
C ALA A 344 -33.01 -19.26 -2.92
N PRO A 345 -31.97 -18.88 -2.18
CA PRO A 345 -30.62 -19.33 -2.45
C PRO A 345 -30.49 -20.85 -2.35
N SER A 346 -29.71 -21.46 -3.23
CA SER A 346 -29.48 -22.90 -3.21
C SER A 346 -28.87 -23.37 -1.87
N LEU A 347 -29.19 -24.59 -1.44
CA LEU A 347 -28.60 -25.19 -0.23
C LEU A 347 -27.07 -25.19 -0.28
N ARG A 348 -26.48 -25.33 -1.46
CA ARG A 348 -25.02 -25.24 -1.66
C ARG A 348 -24.50 -23.84 -1.34
N ALA A 349 -25.18 -22.79 -1.78
CA ALA A 349 -24.79 -21.41 -1.48
C ALA A 349 -24.91 -21.09 0.02
N LEU A 350 -25.99 -21.56 0.65
CA LEU A 350 -26.19 -21.41 2.09
C LEU A 350 -25.08 -22.13 2.89
N ARG A 351 -24.78 -23.39 2.57
CA ARG A 351 -23.71 -24.15 3.19
C ARG A 351 -22.35 -23.51 2.99
N PHE A 352 -22.10 -22.94 1.81
CA PHE A 352 -20.84 -22.25 1.55
C PHE A 352 -20.70 -20.99 2.41
N ARG A 353 -21.76 -20.17 2.52
CA ARG A 353 -21.73 -18.97 3.39
C ARG A 353 -21.52 -19.33 4.86
N ASP A 354 -22.18 -20.37 5.34
CA ASP A 354 -22.08 -20.83 6.72
C ASP A 354 -20.69 -21.40 7.05
N ARG A 355 -20.11 -22.21 6.14
CA ARG A 355 -18.91 -22.99 6.44
C ARG A 355 -17.59 -22.36 5.98
N ALA A 356 -17.59 -21.45 5.01
CA ALA A 356 -16.36 -20.86 4.52
C ALA A 356 -15.47 -20.26 5.63
N PRO A 357 -16.01 -19.52 6.64
CA PRO A 357 -15.21 -19.02 7.74
C PRO A 357 -14.57 -20.09 8.63
N SER A 358 -15.05 -21.35 8.59
CA SER A 358 -14.45 -22.46 9.35
C SER A 358 -13.24 -23.11 8.64
N SER A 359 -12.97 -22.78 7.39
CA SER A 359 -11.82 -23.32 6.63
C SER A 359 -10.47 -23.14 7.34
N PRO A 360 -10.14 -21.97 7.93
CA PRO A 360 -8.90 -21.82 8.68
C PRO A 360 -8.79 -22.75 9.88
N ALA A 361 -9.89 -22.92 10.62
CA ALA A 361 -9.94 -23.85 11.76
C ALA A 361 -9.73 -25.31 11.34
N ALA A 362 -10.32 -25.72 10.21
CA ALA A 362 -10.13 -27.06 9.66
C ALA A 362 -8.68 -27.31 9.21
N LEU A 363 -8.05 -26.32 8.57
CA LEU A 363 -6.64 -26.36 8.16
C LEU A 363 -5.71 -26.43 9.38
N ALA A 364 -5.94 -25.59 10.40
CA ALA A 364 -5.18 -25.60 11.65
C ALA A 364 -5.26 -26.97 12.34
N LYS A 365 -6.47 -27.54 12.44
CA LYS A 365 -6.71 -28.87 13.02
C LYS A 365 -6.01 -29.99 12.24
N ALA A 366 -5.93 -29.87 10.91
CA ALA A 366 -5.23 -30.81 10.06
C ALA A 366 -3.70 -30.63 10.07
N GLY A 367 -3.17 -29.56 10.67
CA GLY A 367 -1.75 -29.23 10.67
C GLY A 367 -1.24 -28.64 9.35
N ALA A 368 -2.12 -28.12 8.50
CA ALA A 368 -1.76 -27.44 7.26
C ALA A 368 -1.31 -26.00 7.54
N LYS A 369 -0.26 -25.54 6.84
CA LYS A 369 0.19 -24.15 6.91
C LYS A 369 -0.74 -23.27 6.08
N PHE A 370 -1.17 -22.14 6.65
CA PHE A 370 -2.00 -21.18 5.93
C PHE A 370 -1.69 -19.75 6.34
N ALA A 371 -2.06 -18.80 5.49
CA ALA A 371 -2.02 -17.36 5.73
C ALA A 371 -3.29 -16.72 5.19
N PHE A 372 -3.57 -15.49 5.63
CA PHE A 372 -4.70 -14.71 5.16
C PHE A 372 -4.29 -13.67 4.13
N TYR A 373 -5.19 -13.38 3.19
CA TYR A 373 -5.02 -12.27 2.27
C TYR A 373 -6.34 -11.53 2.02
N SER A 374 -6.21 -10.26 1.58
CA SER A 374 -7.34 -9.34 1.45
C SER A 374 -8.36 -9.74 0.36
N GLY A 375 -7.89 -10.37 -0.73
CA GLY A 375 -8.77 -10.71 -1.86
C GLY A 375 -9.43 -9.48 -2.47
N ALA A 376 -10.76 -9.43 -2.41
CA ALA A 376 -11.56 -8.30 -2.86
C ALA A 376 -11.95 -7.31 -1.73
N ILE A 377 -11.35 -7.40 -0.55
CA ILE A 377 -11.54 -6.43 0.54
C ILE A 377 -10.75 -5.16 0.20
N THR A 378 -11.44 -4.03 0.11
CA THR A 378 -10.85 -2.72 -0.19
C THR A 378 -10.53 -1.90 1.07
N ALA A 379 -11.22 -2.17 2.18
CA ALA A 379 -11.00 -1.51 3.46
C ALA A 379 -10.25 -2.46 4.42
N PRO A 380 -8.97 -2.22 4.75
CA PRO A 380 -8.16 -3.17 5.52
C PRO A 380 -8.68 -3.44 6.94
N LYS A 381 -9.42 -2.52 7.54
CA LYS A 381 -10.12 -2.75 8.82
C LYS A 381 -11.13 -3.90 8.76
N ASP A 382 -11.70 -4.17 7.59
CA ASP A 382 -12.64 -5.28 7.41
C ASP A 382 -11.94 -6.64 7.34
N MET A 383 -10.62 -6.66 7.09
CA MET A 383 -9.85 -7.91 7.20
C MET A 383 -9.83 -8.44 8.63
N LEU A 384 -9.61 -7.59 9.63
CA LEU A 384 -9.64 -8.03 11.04
C LEU A 384 -11.02 -8.52 11.45
N LYS A 385 -12.11 -7.88 10.98
CA LYS A 385 -13.48 -8.37 11.17
C LYS A 385 -13.72 -9.73 10.49
N ALA A 386 -13.16 -9.92 9.28
CA ALA A 386 -13.26 -11.18 8.57
C ALA A 386 -12.47 -12.31 9.28
N VAL A 387 -11.31 -12.00 9.85
CA VAL A 387 -10.54 -12.93 10.70
C VAL A 387 -11.33 -13.26 11.98
N LYS A 388 -11.98 -12.26 12.58
CA LYS A 388 -12.85 -12.49 13.75
C LYS A 388 -13.97 -13.49 13.44
N LYS A 389 -14.61 -13.43 12.25
CA LYS A 389 -15.58 -14.44 11.81
C LYS A 389 -14.97 -15.86 11.79
N SER A 390 -13.68 -16.00 11.46
CA SER A 390 -13.00 -17.31 11.51
C SER A 390 -12.73 -17.78 12.95
N ILE A 391 -12.39 -16.85 13.84
CA ILE A 391 -12.23 -17.15 15.27
C ILE A 391 -13.56 -17.63 15.85
N ASP A 392 -14.65 -16.93 15.55
CA ASP A 392 -16.00 -17.30 15.97
C ASP A 392 -16.46 -18.64 15.36
N ALA A 393 -15.91 -19.01 14.19
CA ALA A 393 -16.11 -20.32 13.55
C ALA A 393 -15.15 -21.42 14.05
N GLY A 394 -14.37 -21.16 15.12
CA GLY A 394 -13.57 -22.16 15.82
C GLY A 394 -12.05 -22.10 15.59
N LEU A 395 -11.53 -21.07 14.95
CA LEU A 395 -10.08 -20.85 14.84
C LEU A 395 -9.53 -20.28 16.15
N ALA A 396 -8.46 -20.88 16.69
CA ALA A 396 -7.78 -20.32 17.86
C ALA A 396 -7.19 -18.93 17.56
N PRO A 397 -7.34 -17.92 18.47
CA PRO A 397 -6.81 -16.57 18.25
C PRO A 397 -5.31 -16.52 17.94
N ASP A 398 -4.51 -17.36 18.62
CA ASP A 398 -3.06 -17.44 18.35
C ASP A 398 -2.76 -17.97 16.93
N ALA A 399 -3.56 -18.91 16.42
CA ALA A 399 -3.44 -19.40 15.05
C ALA A 399 -3.87 -18.34 14.04
N ALA A 400 -4.88 -17.53 14.36
CA ALA A 400 -5.31 -16.40 13.55
C ALA A 400 -4.20 -15.33 13.45
N LEU A 401 -3.61 -14.96 14.59
CA LEU A 401 -2.49 -14.02 14.64
C LEU A 401 -1.29 -14.55 13.86
N ARG A 402 -0.94 -15.83 14.05
CA ARG A 402 0.14 -16.46 13.31
C ARG A 402 -0.11 -16.45 11.79
N ALA A 403 -1.36 -16.65 11.35
CA ALA A 403 -1.73 -16.63 9.94
C ALA A 403 -1.69 -15.22 9.31
N LEU A 404 -1.70 -14.16 10.13
CA LEU A 404 -1.50 -12.77 9.71
C LEU A 404 -0.04 -12.28 9.84
N THR A 405 0.86 -13.05 10.43
CA THR A 405 2.21 -12.60 10.78
C THR A 405 3.29 -13.60 10.36
N LEU A 406 3.58 -14.60 11.19
CA LEU A 406 4.69 -15.53 10.99
C LEU A 406 4.43 -16.54 9.87
N SER A 407 3.18 -17.03 9.71
CA SER A 407 2.89 -17.99 8.63
C SER A 407 3.13 -17.43 7.23
N PRO A 408 2.64 -16.23 6.86
CA PRO A 408 3.00 -15.65 5.56
C PRO A 408 4.50 -15.38 5.43
N ALA A 409 5.18 -14.92 6.49
CA ALA A 409 6.63 -14.75 6.46
C ALA A 409 7.38 -16.05 6.18
N GLU A 410 6.94 -17.17 6.76
CA GLU A 410 7.49 -18.51 6.50
C GLU A 410 7.13 -19.02 5.10
N ILE A 411 5.92 -18.77 4.59
CA ILE A 411 5.50 -19.20 3.25
C ILE A 411 6.36 -18.52 2.19
N PHE A 412 6.59 -17.21 2.35
CA PHE A 412 7.33 -16.41 1.37
C PHE A 412 8.84 -16.30 1.65
N ASP A 413 9.34 -17.08 2.63
CA ASP A 413 10.76 -17.17 2.97
C ASP A 413 11.38 -15.81 3.32
N VAL A 414 10.74 -15.11 4.27
CA VAL A 414 11.19 -13.85 4.90
C VAL A 414 11.06 -13.90 6.42
N ALA A 415 10.87 -15.10 6.99
CA ALA A 415 10.69 -15.28 8.44
C ALA A 415 11.96 -15.00 9.26
N ASP A 416 13.11 -14.95 8.62
CA ASP A 416 14.37 -14.49 9.21
C ASP A 416 14.36 -12.98 9.54
N ARG A 417 13.52 -12.20 8.85
CA ARG A 417 13.43 -10.75 8.96
C ARG A 417 12.10 -10.23 9.49
N LEU A 418 10.99 -10.92 9.25
CA LEU A 418 9.62 -10.46 9.49
C LEU A 418 8.79 -11.50 10.27
N GLY A 419 7.58 -11.11 10.67
CA GLY A 419 6.51 -12.00 11.15
C GLY A 419 6.53 -12.35 12.63
N SER A 420 7.57 -11.97 13.39
CA SER A 420 7.63 -12.16 14.85
C SER A 420 8.49 -11.07 15.51
N ILE A 421 8.33 -10.91 16.83
CA ILE A 421 9.09 -9.92 17.61
C ILE A 421 10.30 -10.61 18.21
N GLU A 422 11.41 -10.55 17.51
CA GLU A 422 12.70 -11.14 17.92
C GLU A 422 13.85 -10.18 17.63
N ALA A 423 14.89 -10.24 18.46
CA ALA A 423 16.10 -9.45 18.22
C ALA A 423 16.74 -9.78 16.86
N GLY A 424 17.11 -8.76 16.11
CA GLY A 424 17.69 -8.86 14.77
C GLY A 424 16.70 -8.73 13.63
N LYS A 425 15.39 -8.86 13.87
CA LYS A 425 14.35 -8.68 12.84
C LYS A 425 14.03 -7.21 12.60
N ILE A 426 13.46 -6.92 11.45
CA ILE A 426 12.94 -5.61 11.09
C ILE A 426 11.87 -5.19 12.10
N ALA A 427 11.92 -3.93 12.54
CA ALA A 427 11.01 -3.42 13.55
C ALA A 427 9.65 -3.03 12.91
N ASN A 428 8.93 -4.05 12.46
CA ASN A 428 7.55 -3.98 12.00
C ASN A 428 6.64 -4.39 13.16
N LEU A 429 6.03 -3.39 13.82
CA LEU A 429 5.31 -3.57 15.09
C LEU A 429 3.97 -2.84 15.07
N ILE A 430 3.00 -3.39 15.80
CA ILE A 430 1.71 -2.74 16.08
C ILE A 430 1.56 -2.60 17.58
N ILE A 431 1.17 -1.43 18.05
CA ILE A 431 0.89 -1.15 19.45
C ILE A 431 -0.60 -0.82 19.61
N THR A 432 -1.30 -1.60 20.42
CA THR A 432 -2.73 -1.51 20.65
C THR A 432 -3.05 -1.25 22.12
N ASP A 433 -4.26 -0.74 22.40
CA ASP A 433 -4.77 -0.56 23.76
C ASP A 433 -5.60 -1.75 24.28
N GLY A 434 -5.55 -2.91 23.60
CA GLY A 434 -6.25 -4.13 23.95
C GLY A 434 -5.85 -5.31 23.09
N ASP A 435 -6.69 -6.36 23.08
CA ASP A 435 -6.51 -7.51 22.20
C ASP A 435 -6.79 -7.14 20.74
N LEU A 436 -5.94 -7.58 19.81
CA LEU A 436 -6.02 -7.21 18.39
C LEU A 436 -7.36 -7.59 17.74
N PHE A 437 -8.01 -8.65 18.20
CA PHE A 437 -9.27 -9.16 17.65
C PHE A 437 -10.52 -8.68 18.39
N ASP A 438 -10.37 -7.81 19.40
CA ASP A 438 -11.50 -7.13 20.01
C ASP A 438 -11.89 -5.88 19.18
N GLU A 439 -13.16 -5.76 18.83
CA GLU A 439 -13.69 -4.65 18.02
C GLU A 439 -13.47 -3.26 18.64
N LYS A 440 -13.32 -3.22 19.98
CA LYS A 440 -13.10 -1.96 20.72
C LYS A 440 -11.64 -1.54 20.76
N THR A 441 -10.73 -2.46 20.43
CA THR A 441 -9.30 -2.20 20.46
C THR A 441 -8.88 -1.22 19.37
N LYS A 442 -8.02 -0.28 19.75
CA LYS A 442 -7.47 0.73 18.85
C LYS A 442 -5.99 0.52 18.66
N ILE A 443 -5.57 0.61 17.42
CA ILE A 443 -4.14 0.71 17.09
C ILE A 443 -3.70 2.14 17.41
N LYS A 444 -2.71 2.30 18.28
CA LYS A 444 -2.15 3.59 18.70
C LYS A 444 -0.93 3.99 17.90
N LEU A 445 -0.03 3.03 17.71
CA LEU A 445 1.22 3.23 16.99
C LEU A 445 1.45 2.06 16.05
N VAL A 446 2.02 2.36 14.90
CA VAL A 446 2.56 1.37 13.96
C VAL A 446 4.03 1.70 13.71
N PHE A 447 4.88 0.71 13.70
CA PHE A 447 6.27 0.84 13.25
C PHE A 447 6.42 0.04 11.96
N VAL A 448 6.98 0.67 10.95
CA VAL A 448 7.39 0.03 9.70
C VAL A 448 8.85 0.37 9.47
N ASP A 449 9.68 -0.64 9.32
CA ASP A 449 11.14 -0.50 9.20
C ASP A 449 11.76 0.40 10.30
N GLY A 450 11.16 0.33 11.51
CA GLY A 450 11.55 1.13 12.67
C GLY A 450 11.08 2.58 12.67
N ARG A 451 10.44 3.07 11.62
CA ARG A 451 9.80 4.41 11.59
C ARG A 451 8.45 4.36 12.29
N ARG A 452 8.20 5.34 13.14
CA ARG A 452 7.02 5.43 13.99
C ARG A 452 5.89 6.19 13.30
N PHE A 453 4.71 5.58 13.26
CA PHE A 453 3.47 6.20 12.79
C PHE A 453 2.45 6.23 13.93
N GLU A 454 2.01 7.42 14.27
CA GLU A 454 0.95 7.62 15.26
C GLU A 454 -0.42 7.56 14.57
N ILE A 455 -1.26 6.63 14.98
CA ILE A 455 -2.59 6.46 14.40
C ILE A 455 -3.56 7.34 15.18
N ARG A 456 -3.94 8.45 14.58
CA ARG A 456 -4.96 9.35 15.12
C ARG A 456 -6.31 8.96 14.57
N GLU A 457 -7.23 8.61 15.45
CA GLU A 457 -8.63 8.51 15.02
C GLU A 457 -9.18 9.93 14.81
N PRO A 458 -10.02 10.14 13.78
CA PRO A 458 -10.81 11.36 13.71
C PRO A 458 -11.61 11.49 15.01
N GLU A 459 -11.55 12.68 15.62
CA GLU A 459 -12.32 12.96 16.83
C GLU A 459 -13.79 12.70 16.55
N LYS A 460 -14.41 11.81 17.35
CA LYS A 460 -15.86 11.61 17.27
C LYS A 460 -16.56 12.83 17.83
N PRO A 461 -17.67 13.27 17.22
CA PRO A 461 -18.44 14.35 17.78
C PRO A 461 -18.84 14.03 19.21
N LYS A 462 -18.57 14.96 20.12
CA LYS A 462 -18.88 14.82 21.55
C LYS A 462 -20.34 15.14 21.85
N ASP A 463 -20.91 16.05 21.07
CA ASP A 463 -22.28 16.55 21.23
C ASP A 463 -23.07 16.29 19.93
N PRO A 464 -24.38 16.04 20.02
CA PRO A 464 -25.23 15.88 18.84
C PRO A 464 -25.14 17.12 17.92
N PRO A 465 -25.12 16.94 16.60
CA PRO A 465 -25.02 18.04 15.65
C PRO A 465 -26.23 18.98 15.74
N LYS A 466 -25.98 20.28 15.74
CA LYS A 466 -27.02 21.33 15.71
C LYS A 466 -27.27 21.80 14.27
N GLY A 467 -27.65 20.89 13.39
CA GLY A 467 -27.97 21.21 12.01
C GLY A 467 -27.44 20.19 11.03
N ASP A 468 -27.62 20.47 9.75
CA ASP A 468 -27.21 19.58 8.65
C ASP A 468 -26.31 20.34 7.67
N LEU A 469 -25.08 19.85 7.54
CA LEU A 469 -24.08 20.38 6.61
C LEU A 469 -24.19 19.74 5.20
N THR A 470 -25.08 18.80 4.98
CA THR A 470 -25.23 18.13 3.69
C THR A 470 -25.51 19.12 2.55
N GLY A 471 -24.80 18.94 1.44
CA GLY A 471 -24.94 19.72 0.22
C GLY A 471 -23.69 20.46 -0.20
N LYS A 472 -23.80 21.24 -1.28
CA LYS A 472 -22.69 22.00 -1.84
C LYS A 472 -22.49 23.31 -1.10
N TRP A 473 -21.25 23.60 -0.76
CA TRP A 473 -20.82 24.80 -0.05
C TRP A 473 -19.73 25.50 -0.86
N LYS A 474 -19.87 26.81 -1.03
CA LYS A 474 -18.87 27.68 -1.64
C LYS A 474 -18.02 28.28 -0.54
N PHE A 475 -16.75 27.89 -0.49
CA PHE A 475 -15.73 28.39 0.41
C PHE A 475 -14.99 29.54 -0.27
N SER A 476 -14.87 30.67 0.41
CA SER A 476 -14.11 31.83 -0.02
C SER A 476 -13.04 32.14 1.01
N TYR A 477 -11.78 32.22 0.60
CA TYR A 477 -10.61 32.47 1.43
C TYR A 477 -9.53 33.22 0.65
N THR A 478 -8.56 33.80 1.37
CA THR A 478 -7.47 34.54 0.74
C THR A 478 -6.14 33.87 1.04
N THR A 479 -5.49 33.36 0.04
CA THR A 479 -4.13 32.80 0.10
C THR A 479 -3.09 33.90 -0.09
N PRO A 480 -1.80 33.66 0.19
CA PRO A 480 -0.73 34.60 -0.13
C PRO A 480 -0.66 34.98 -1.64
N GLU A 481 -1.24 34.16 -2.50
CA GLU A 481 -1.30 34.36 -3.95
C GLU A 481 -2.55 35.14 -4.39
N GLY A 482 -3.50 35.34 -3.49
CA GLY A 482 -4.73 36.09 -3.75
C GLY A 482 -6.01 35.40 -3.27
N PRO A 483 -7.18 36.00 -3.54
CA PRO A 483 -8.47 35.41 -3.17
C PRO A 483 -8.78 34.17 -4.01
N GLU A 484 -9.18 33.11 -3.35
CA GLU A 484 -9.56 31.81 -3.96
C GLU A 484 -10.94 31.36 -3.52
N GLU A 485 -11.58 30.56 -4.34
CA GLU A 485 -12.85 29.92 -4.08
C GLU A 485 -12.77 28.43 -4.33
N SER A 486 -13.42 27.65 -3.49
CA SER A 486 -13.54 26.19 -3.63
C SER A 486 -14.98 25.76 -3.38
N ILE A 487 -15.38 24.67 -4.00
CA ILE A 487 -16.68 24.05 -3.75
C ILE A 487 -16.45 22.76 -2.98
N VAL A 488 -17.12 22.64 -1.83
CA VAL A 488 -17.11 21.42 -1.03
C VAL A 488 -18.50 20.82 -1.06
N ASP A 489 -18.61 19.58 -1.54
CA ASP A 489 -19.84 18.80 -1.52
C ASP A 489 -19.81 17.89 -0.29
N LEU A 490 -20.61 18.21 0.73
CA LEU A 490 -20.65 17.54 2.02
C LEU A 490 -21.82 16.57 2.10
N SER A 491 -21.58 15.41 2.67
CA SER A 491 -22.60 14.45 3.10
C SER A 491 -22.41 14.19 4.59
N MET A 492 -23.46 14.36 5.39
CA MET A 492 -23.44 14.18 6.83
C MET A 492 -24.27 12.96 7.24
N ALA A 493 -23.67 12.08 8.05
CA ALA A 493 -24.38 10.98 8.68
C ALA A 493 -25.14 11.44 9.93
N SER A 494 -26.07 10.63 10.40
CA SER A 494 -26.91 10.94 11.57
C SER A 494 -26.13 11.14 12.88
N ASP A 495 -24.91 10.61 12.96
CA ASP A 495 -23.99 10.76 14.10
C ASP A 495 -23.11 12.02 13.99
N GLY A 496 -23.30 12.84 12.96
CA GLY A 496 -22.52 14.06 12.72
C GLY A 496 -21.23 13.83 11.94
N THR A 497 -20.94 12.61 11.49
CA THR A 497 -19.76 12.32 10.67
C THR A 497 -19.92 12.95 9.28
N LEU A 498 -18.85 13.62 8.80
CA LEU A 498 -18.80 14.29 7.51
C LEU A 498 -17.95 13.50 6.52
N SER A 499 -18.46 13.39 5.31
CA SER A 499 -17.77 12.88 4.14
C SER A 499 -18.04 13.78 2.95
N GLY A 500 -17.30 13.64 1.85
CA GLY A 500 -17.55 14.45 0.66
C GLY A 500 -16.30 14.73 -0.16
N THR A 501 -16.41 15.72 -1.05
CA THR A 501 -15.34 16.09 -1.98
C THR A 501 -15.14 17.60 -2.01
N LEU A 502 -13.90 18.03 -2.07
CA LEU A 502 -13.52 19.41 -2.35
C LEU A 502 -13.10 19.51 -3.82
N SER A 503 -13.64 20.52 -4.51
CA SER A 503 -13.23 20.91 -5.87
C SER A 503 -12.68 22.34 -5.82
N SER A 504 -11.42 22.49 -6.22
CA SER A 504 -10.72 23.78 -6.25
C SER A 504 -9.99 23.98 -7.59
N PRO A 505 -9.55 25.19 -7.93
CA PRO A 505 -8.71 25.43 -9.10
C PRO A 505 -7.40 24.61 -9.10
N ARG A 506 -6.94 24.17 -7.92
CA ARG A 506 -5.72 23.38 -7.72
C ARG A 506 -5.95 21.87 -7.82
N GLY A 507 -7.20 21.42 -7.96
CA GLY A 507 -7.59 20.01 -8.09
C GLY A 507 -8.72 19.60 -7.17
N ASN A 508 -9.06 18.31 -7.22
CA ASN A 508 -10.12 17.71 -6.42
C ASN A 508 -9.51 16.84 -5.32
N ALA A 509 -10.12 16.86 -4.13
CA ALA A 509 -9.72 16.01 -3.01
C ALA A 509 -10.96 15.45 -2.30
N ASN A 510 -10.82 14.25 -1.74
CA ASN A 510 -11.85 13.66 -0.89
C ASN A 510 -11.61 14.05 0.56
N ILE A 511 -12.69 14.18 1.32
CA ILE A 511 -12.63 14.32 2.78
C ILE A 511 -12.22 12.97 3.36
N ILE A 512 -11.09 12.96 4.07
CA ILE A 512 -10.53 11.76 4.71
C ILE A 512 -11.26 11.49 6.03
N SER A 513 -11.53 12.55 6.77
CA SER A 513 -12.23 12.49 8.06
C SER A 513 -12.92 13.83 8.31
N GLY A 514 -14.06 13.81 8.99
CA GLY A 514 -14.74 15.04 9.38
C GLY A 514 -15.90 14.76 10.31
N TYR A 515 -16.29 15.80 11.06
CA TYR A 515 -17.43 15.75 11.96
C TYR A 515 -18.04 17.14 12.20
N LEU A 516 -19.33 17.14 12.58
CA LEU A 516 -20.03 18.26 13.20
C LEU A 516 -20.42 17.87 14.63
N SER A 517 -19.93 18.59 15.63
CA SER A 517 -20.28 18.43 17.05
C SER A 517 -20.86 19.71 17.57
N ALA A 518 -22.13 19.69 18.00
CA ALA A 518 -22.92 20.89 18.25
C ALA A 518 -22.92 21.82 17.03
N ASP A 519 -22.31 22.99 17.14
CA ASP A 519 -22.13 23.99 16.09
C ASP A 519 -20.68 24.04 15.54
N LYS A 520 -19.78 23.21 16.05
CA LYS A 520 -18.38 23.16 15.64
C LYS A 520 -18.14 22.03 14.66
N PHE A 521 -17.50 22.33 13.56
CA PHE A 521 -17.10 21.29 12.59
C PHE A 521 -15.58 21.25 12.41
N SER A 522 -15.11 20.07 12.01
CA SER A 522 -13.76 19.86 11.53
C SER A 522 -13.79 18.83 10.41
N PHE A 523 -13.04 19.03 9.35
CA PHE A 523 -12.76 18.00 8.37
C PHE A 523 -11.36 18.14 7.76
N THR A 524 -10.79 17.03 7.34
CA THR A 524 -9.44 16.95 6.78
C THR A 524 -9.51 16.43 5.36
N ILE A 525 -8.77 17.07 4.47
CA ILE A 525 -8.50 16.59 3.11
C ILE A 525 -6.99 16.41 2.96
N ASN A 526 -6.58 15.58 2.01
CA ASN A 526 -5.19 15.45 1.62
C ASN A 526 -5.00 15.92 0.19
N ILE A 527 -4.10 16.85 -0.03
CA ILE A 527 -3.74 17.38 -1.35
C ILE A 527 -2.23 17.36 -1.55
N PRO A 528 -1.74 17.10 -2.77
CA PRO A 528 -0.31 17.22 -3.05
C PRO A 528 0.08 18.70 -3.08
N ILE A 529 0.96 19.12 -2.16
CA ILE A 529 1.61 20.44 -2.18
C ILE A 529 3.08 20.21 -2.48
N GLU A 530 3.59 20.82 -3.56
CA GLU A 530 4.95 20.62 -4.05
C GLU A 530 5.33 19.14 -4.26
N GLY A 531 4.35 18.32 -4.66
CA GLY A 531 4.55 16.89 -4.89
C GLY A 531 4.48 16.01 -3.63
N SER A 532 4.34 16.60 -2.44
CA SER A 532 4.19 15.85 -1.17
C SER A 532 2.73 15.86 -0.71
N PRO A 533 2.16 14.70 -0.31
CA PRO A 533 0.82 14.62 0.23
C PRO A 533 0.75 15.39 1.55
N THR A 534 -0.11 16.40 1.61
CA THR A 534 -0.22 17.32 2.75
C THR A 534 -1.65 17.33 3.26
N ASP A 535 -1.80 17.18 4.57
CA ASP A 535 -3.10 17.30 5.22
C ASP A 535 -3.48 18.78 5.38
N VAL A 536 -4.67 19.10 4.91
CA VAL A 536 -5.30 20.40 5.06
C VAL A 536 -6.52 20.25 5.96
N ILE A 537 -6.50 20.92 7.10
CA ILE A 537 -7.53 20.78 8.13
C ILE A 537 -8.42 22.03 8.11
N PHE A 538 -9.71 21.81 7.95
CA PHE A 538 -10.74 22.84 8.02
C PHE A 538 -11.40 22.75 9.38
N THR A 539 -11.39 23.84 10.14
CA THR A 539 -12.06 23.93 11.45
C THR A 539 -12.91 25.18 11.51
N GLY A 540 -14.05 25.11 12.19
CA GLY A 540 -14.90 26.29 12.29
C GLY A 540 -16.22 26.05 13.01
N THR A 541 -17.11 27.03 12.85
CA THR A 541 -18.47 27.04 13.41
C THR A 541 -19.52 27.15 12.31
N PHE A 542 -20.66 26.55 12.54
CA PHE A 542 -21.83 26.57 11.69
C PHE A 542 -23.02 27.22 12.40
N ASP A 543 -23.58 28.27 11.82
CA ASP A 543 -24.69 29.03 12.37
C ASP A 543 -26.07 28.63 11.80
N GLY A 544 -26.15 27.60 11.00
CA GLY A 544 -27.37 27.15 10.31
C GLY A 544 -27.42 27.57 8.82
N THR A 545 -26.72 28.62 8.44
CA THR A 545 -26.69 29.17 7.08
C THR A 545 -25.31 29.39 6.52
N THR A 546 -24.33 29.67 7.36
CA THR A 546 -22.94 29.92 6.97
C THR A 546 -21.97 29.12 7.82
N MET A 547 -20.83 28.79 7.24
CA MET A 547 -19.67 28.25 7.95
C MET A 547 -18.57 29.31 7.98
N LYS A 548 -17.92 29.48 9.15
CA LYS A 548 -16.78 30.37 9.34
C LYS A 548 -15.70 29.62 10.11
N GLY A 549 -14.46 29.80 9.73
CA GLY A 549 -13.37 29.12 10.39
C GLY A 549 -12.01 29.35 9.73
N SER A 550 -11.08 28.45 10.02
CA SER A 550 -9.72 28.49 9.49
C SER A 550 -9.36 27.21 8.74
N ILE A 551 -8.52 27.36 7.73
CA ILE A 551 -7.86 26.31 6.98
C ILE A 551 -6.43 26.25 7.48
N SER A 552 -6.04 25.15 8.13
CA SER A 552 -4.67 24.94 8.60
C SER A 552 -3.91 24.05 7.65
N VAL A 553 -2.78 24.54 7.13
CA VAL A 553 -1.89 23.81 6.23
C VAL A 553 -0.44 24.13 6.57
N GLN A 554 0.37 23.13 6.90
CA GLN A 554 1.81 23.28 7.22
C GLN A 554 2.12 24.39 8.26
N GLY A 555 1.22 24.59 9.22
CA GLY A 555 1.35 25.64 10.26
C GLY A 555 0.92 27.05 9.83
N LEU A 556 0.37 27.21 8.65
CA LEU A 556 -0.30 28.43 8.19
C LEU A 556 -1.79 28.30 8.39
N ASP A 557 -2.41 29.29 9.06
CA ASP A 557 -3.85 29.37 9.23
C ASP A 557 -4.44 30.44 8.31
N ILE A 558 -5.45 30.07 7.51
CA ILE A 558 -6.12 30.95 6.55
C ILE A 558 -7.61 30.98 6.90
N ASP A 559 -8.13 32.15 7.20
CA ASP A 559 -9.56 32.31 7.49
C ASP A 559 -10.42 32.11 6.25
N PHE A 560 -11.58 31.48 6.43
CA PHE A 560 -12.56 31.30 5.37
C PHE A 560 -13.98 31.58 5.81
N THR A 561 -14.83 31.83 4.82
CA THR A 561 -16.30 31.87 4.99
C THR A 561 -16.90 30.98 3.91
N ALA A 562 -17.89 30.15 4.28
CA ALA A 562 -18.58 29.31 3.32
C ALA A 562 -20.11 29.49 3.39
N THR A 563 -20.74 29.53 2.22
CA THR A 563 -22.19 29.68 2.07
C THR A 563 -22.74 28.65 1.09
N LYS A 564 -23.98 28.24 1.24
CA LYS A 564 -24.66 27.42 0.21
C LYS A 564 -24.91 28.30 -1.01
N PRO A 565 -24.54 27.87 -2.24
CA PRO A 565 -24.89 28.61 -3.45
C PRO A 565 -26.40 28.77 -3.48
N GLY A 566 -26.87 30.02 -3.55
CA GLY A 566 -28.30 30.32 -3.62
C GLY A 566 -28.95 29.57 -4.77
N ARG A 567 -30.12 29.01 -4.55
CA ARG A 567 -31.01 28.65 -5.66
C ARG A 567 -31.28 29.94 -6.41
N SER A 568 -30.68 30.14 -7.60
CA SER A 568 -31.09 31.21 -8.49
C SER A 568 -32.57 31.01 -8.79
N GLY A 569 -33.39 31.96 -8.33
CA GLY A 569 -34.80 31.93 -8.54
C GLY A 569 -35.14 31.87 -10.03
N ALA A 570 -35.78 30.80 -10.42
CA ALA A 570 -36.59 30.81 -11.63
C ALA A 570 -37.85 31.62 -11.36
N ALA A 571 -37.70 32.93 -11.45
CA ALA A 571 -38.85 33.86 -11.54
C ALA A 571 -38.30 35.17 -12.14
N ASP A 572 -38.50 35.32 -13.46
CA ASP A 572 -38.79 36.56 -14.16
C ASP A 572 -38.47 36.41 -15.65
N HIS A 573 -39.32 35.72 -16.37
CA HIS A 573 -39.55 35.93 -17.80
C HIS A 573 -40.95 35.45 -18.18
N VAL A 574 -41.96 36.09 -17.61
CA VAL A 574 -43.29 36.16 -18.22
C VAL A 574 -43.72 37.62 -18.13
N ALA A 575 -43.40 38.38 -19.14
CA ALA A 575 -44.17 39.55 -19.51
C ALA A 575 -43.79 39.96 -20.92
N THR A 576 -44.80 39.96 -21.78
CA THR A 576 -44.97 40.84 -22.92
C THR A 576 -44.39 40.36 -24.27
N GLN A 577 -45.22 39.63 -24.99
CA GLN A 577 -45.50 39.95 -26.40
C GLN A 577 -46.94 39.51 -26.70
N GLN A 578 -47.88 40.42 -26.44
CA GLN A 578 -49.10 40.57 -27.20
C GLN A 578 -48.83 41.64 -28.26
N GLY A 579 -49.23 41.39 -29.46
CA GLY A 579 -49.39 42.47 -30.46
C GLY A 579 -49.08 42.08 -31.87
N ASP A 580 -50.14 41.91 -32.58
CA ASP A 580 -50.54 42.25 -33.94
C ASP A 580 -50.22 41.28 -35.10
N ALA A 581 -51.28 40.66 -35.50
CA ALA A 581 -52.13 40.86 -36.72
C ALA A 581 -51.42 40.78 -38.10
N ARG A 582 -51.67 39.80 -38.79
CA ARG A 582 -52.36 39.64 -40.08
C ARG A 582 -51.97 38.35 -40.79
#